data_efdc53af8c3b1267fc7e7df4a03ccac5
#
_entry.id   efdc53af8c3b1267fc7e7df4a03ccac5
#
_cell.length_a   1.000
_cell.length_b   1.000
_cell.length_c   1.000
_cell.angle_alpha   90.00
_cell.angle_beta   90.00
_cell.angle_gamma   90.00
#
_symmetry.space_group_name_H-M   'P 1'
#
loop_
_entity.id
_entity.type
_entity.pdbx_description
1 polymer ?
#
loop_
_entity_poly.entity_id
_entity_poly.type
_entity_poly.pdbx_seq_one_letter_code
_entity_poly.pdbx_strand_id
1 'polypeptide(L)'
;MTMHKKHHYRELLSIGFPIIIGQLGTIILGFADTLMIGHHSTPELAAAGLVNNIFGLVFVSYMGFTYGLTPIIGRLYGEERTDVIGQKVRNSFLANMLTGGIFTLALILLYLNLAHIGQPEELLELIRPYFLVNLASVLFMGIFYTMKQFLDGIGQTKVAMWAMIGGNIVNILGNWVLIYGVAGFPELGLLGAGISTLASRILMALAMVGMVVTCRKFRTYSYDIVHSCVNRKDFKEMNRLGWPVALQLGMESAAFTLSCVMVGWLGTIPLAAHQVMITISQLFYLVLSGMAAAMAIRVSHFMGQKDYAAVRLSAYDGFRLNLLFSLCMGLPVLLLRHQIGGWFNDNVEVQAYVATLIILMMVYQFGDGLQYTFANALRGIACVKPMVLYAFIAYFVISLPLGYTLGFPCGMGLLGIWIAFPFGLTIAGEMYRRRFEKELKKIEKKQINQVALKGQKL
;
A
#
# COMPACT_ATOMS: atom_id res chain seq x y z
N MET A 1 0.70 -19.90 -29.15
CA MET A 1 1.27 -19.56 -27.82
C MET A 1 1.63 -18.08 -27.67
N THR A 2 2.07 -17.37 -28.70
CA THR A 2 2.46 -15.94 -28.64
C THR A 2 1.28 -14.95 -28.56
N MET A 3 0.15 -15.20 -29.22
CA MET A 3 -1.03 -14.32 -29.18
C MET A 3 -1.73 -14.31 -27.81
N HIS A 4 -1.87 -15.45 -27.14
CA HIS A 4 -2.43 -15.52 -25.77
C HIS A 4 -1.59 -14.75 -24.74
N LYS A 5 -0.25 -14.82 -24.83
CA LYS A 5 0.64 -14.08 -23.92
C LYS A 5 0.52 -12.57 -24.09
N LYS A 6 0.46 -12.04 -25.34
CA LYS A 6 0.28 -10.60 -25.58
C LYS A 6 -1.02 -10.07 -24.98
N HIS A 7 -2.09 -10.86 -25.04
CA HIS A 7 -3.37 -10.49 -24.43
C HIS A 7 -3.26 -10.42 -22.90
N HIS A 8 -2.59 -11.37 -22.26
CA HIS A 8 -2.37 -11.39 -20.81
C HIS A 8 -1.61 -10.15 -20.30
N TYR A 9 -0.50 -9.78 -20.94
CA TYR A 9 0.27 -8.59 -20.57
C TYR A 9 -0.55 -7.30 -20.75
N ARG A 10 -1.28 -7.19 -21.88
CA ARG A 10 -2.11 -6.01 -22.14
C ARG A 10 -3.20 -5.82 -21.08
N GLU A 11 -3.81 -6.89 -20.62
CA GLU A 11 -4.83 -6.84 -19.57
C GLU A 11 -4.22 -6.48 -18.20
N LEU A 12 -3.07 -7.06 -17.82
CA LEU A 12 -2.35 -6.68 -16.62
C LEU A 12 -2.00 -5.18 -16.61
N LEU A 13 -1.49 -4.69 -17.73
CA LEU A 13 -1.16 -3.28 -17.89
C LEU A 13 -2.41 -2.38 -17.83
N SER A 14 -3.52 -2.79 -18.44
CA SER A 14 -4.77 -2.00 -18.44
C SER A 14 -5.39 -1.84 -17.06
N ILE A 15 -5.17 -2.80 -16.16
CA ILE A 15 -5.60 -2.73 -14.76
C ILE A 15 -4.54 -2.02 -13.91
N GLY A 16 -3.25 -2.31 -14.16
CA GLY A 16 -2.14 -1.82 -13.35
C GLY A 16 -1.82 -0.35 -13.54
N PHE A 17 -1.83 0.15 -14.78
CA PHE A 17 -1.52 1.57 -15.04
C PHE A 17 -2.44 2.55 -14.30
N PRO A 18 -3.77 2.36 -14.26
CA PRO A 18 -4.62 3.22 -13.46
C PRO A 18 -4.27 3.19 -11.96
N ILE A 19 -3.90 2.03 -11.42
CA ILE A 19 -3.50 1.91 -10.01
C ILE A 19 -2.19 2.68 -9.78
N ILE A 20 -1.19 2.51 -10.66
CA ILE A 20 0.10 3.22 -10.58
C ILE A 20 -0.12 4.74 -10.65
N ILE A 21 -0.92 5.22 -11.59
CA ILE A 21 -1.21 6.66 -11.75
C ILE A 21 -1.89 7.20 -10.49
N GLY A 22 -2.86 6.48 -9.92
CA GLY A 22 -3.50 6.88 -8.68
C GLY A 22 -2.52 6.98 -7.51
N GLN A 23 -1.63 6.00 -7.37
CA GLN A 23 -0.60 6.00 -6.33
C GLN A 23 0.46 7.09 -6.54
N LEU A 24 0.87 7.34 -7.79
CA LEU A 24 1.77 8.44 -8.14
C LEU A 24 1.18 9.79 -7.70
N GLY A 25 -0.12 9.98 -7.93
CA GLY A 25 -0.84 11.16 -7.44
C GLY A 25 -0.71 11.36 -5.93
N THR A 26 -0.76 10.28 -5.15
CA THR A 26 -0.60 10.34 -3.68
C THR A 26 0.82 10.77 -3.26
N ILE A 27 1.85 10.33 -3.97
CA ILE A 27 3.25 10.77 -3.70
C ILE A 27 3.42 12.26 -4.06
N ILE A 28 2.91 12.67 -5.23
CA ILE A 28 2.95 14.08 -5.65
C ILE A 28 2.22 14.96 -4.63
N LEU A 29 1.09 14.50 -4.11
CA LEU A 29 0.34 15.18 -3.07
C LEU A 29 1.17 15.35 -1.79
N GLY A 30 1.76 14.27 -1.27
CA GLY A 30 2.60 14.34 -0.06
C GLY A 30 3.81 15.27 -0.23
N PHE A 31 4.39 15.32 -1.43
CA PHE A 31 5.45 16.25 -1.77
C PHE A 31 4.94 17.71 -1.78
N ALA A 32 3.80 17.97 -2.42
CA ALA A 32 3.20 19.29 -2.47
C ALA A 32 2.83 19.80 -1.07
N ASP A 33 2.21 18.95 -0.23
CA ASP A 33 1.89 19.29 1.16
C ASP A 33 3.15 19.68 1.93
N THR A 34 4.20 18.87 1.85
CA THR A 34 5.47 19.13 2.55
C THR A 34 6.12 20.43 2.08
N LEU A 35 6.12 20.67 0.76
CA LEU A 35 6.68 21.88 0.16
C LEU A 35 5.92 23.14 0.62
N MET A 36 4.59 23.09 0.54
CA MET A 36 3.75 24.26 0.86
C MET A 36 3.79 24.60 2.36
N ILE A 37 3.72 23.58 3.23
CA ILE A 37 3.85 23.81 4.69
C ILE A 37 5.26 24.29 5.04
N GLY A 38 6.29 23.70 4.40
CA GLY A 38 7.69 24.06 4.67
C GLY A 38 8.06 25.48 4.25
N HIS A 39 7.44 26.01 3.18
CA HIS A 39 7.60 27.42 2.77
C HIS A 39 6.84 28.39 3.68
N HIS A 40 5.80 27.92 4.37
CA HIS A 40 5.03 28.74 5.28
C HIS A 40 5.74 28.87 6.63
N SER A 41 6.12 27.73 7.28
CA SER A 41 6.74 27.75 8.60
C SER A 41 7.51 26.46 8.89
N THR A 42 8.75 26.61 9.43
CA THR A 42 9.57 25.46 9.86
C THR A 42 8.96 24.70 11.06
N PRO A 43 8.44 25.35 12.12
CA PRO A 43 7.73 24.65 13.19
C PRO A 43 6.51 23.87 12.71
N GLU A 44 5.74 24.41 11.77
CA GLU A 44 4.58 23.73 11.19
C GLU A 44 4.99 22.50 10.39
N LEU A 45 6.09 22.58 9.65
CA LEU A 45 6.64 21.43 8.93
C LEU A 45 7.06 20.31 9.89
N ALA A 46 7.68 20.66 11.02
CA ALA A 46 8.06 19.68 12.04
C ALA A 46 6.83 19.02 12.69
N ALA A 47 5.80 19.83 13.02
CA ALA A 47 4.54 19.34 13.56
C ALA A 47 3.81 18.42 12.56
N ALA A 48 3.74 18.82 11.27
CA ALA A 48 3.17 18.01 10.19
C ALA A 48 3.91 16.67 10.03
N GLY A 49 5.23 16.70 10.06
CA GLY A 49 6.08 15.51 9.93
C GLY A 49 5.79 14.48 11.01
N LEU A 50 5.69 14.91 12.28
CA LEU A 50 5.36 14.02 13.39
C LEU A 50 3.98 13.38 13.22
N VAL A 51 2.96 14.20 12.96
CA VAL A 51 1.57 13.72 12.78
C VAL A 51 1.49 12.77 11.57
N ASN A 52 2.07 13.14 10.43
CA ASN A 52 2.04 12.33 9.21
C ASN A 52 2.74 10.98 9.39
N ASN A 53 3.83 10.90 10.16
CA ASN A 53 4.49 9.63 10.48
C ASN A 53 3.60 8.72 11.34
N ILE A 54 2.94 9.26 12.35
CA ILE A 54 2.00 8.51 13.21
C ILE A 54 0.83 7.99 12.37
N PHE A 55 0.18 8.86 11.60
CA PHE A 55 -0.94 8.49 10.76
C PHE A 55 -0.53 7.56 9.62
N GLY A 56 0.68 7.70 9.07
CA GLY A 56 1.22 6.84 8.02
C GLY A 56 1.23 5.37 8.41
N LEU A 57 1.73 5.04 9.60
CA LEU A 57 1.73 3.66 10.12
C LEU A 57 0.31 3.09 10.27
N VAL A 58 -0.61 3.90 10.81
CA VAL A 58 -2.01 3.53 10.99
C VAL A 58 -2.70 3.35 9.64
N PHE A 59 -2.49 4.25 8.69
CA PHE A 59 -3.09 4.17 7.36
C PHE A 59 -2.61 2.97 6.56
N VAL A 60 -1.32 2.63 6.60
CA VAL A 60 -0.78 1.45 5.93
C VAL A 60 -1.42 0.17 6.48
N SER A 61 -1.56 0.06 7.80
CA SER A 61 -2.21 -1.08 8.44
C SER A 61 -3.71 -1.14 8.11
N TYR A 62 -4.41 -0.01 8.18
CA TYR A 62 -5.83 0.07 7.85
C TYR A 62 -6.11 -0.23 6.37
N MET A 63 -5.32 0.33 5.48
CA MET A 63 -5.38 0.03 4.04
C MET A 63 -5.14 -1.47 3.80
N GLY A 64 -4.17 -2.07 4.49
CA GLY A 64 -3.92 -3.51 4.46
C GLY A 64 -5.13 -4.34 4.84
N PHE A 65 -5.90 -3.92 5.87
CA PHE A 65 -7.15 -4.59 6.23
C PHE A 65 -8.16 -4.55 5.07
N THR A 66 -8.33 -3.39 4.43
CA THR A 66 -9.28 -3.25 3.31
C THR A 66 -8.93 -4.13 2.11
N TYR A 67 -7.66 -4.45 1.89
CA TYR A 67 -7.20 -5.34 0.81
C TYR A 67 -7.78 -6.76 0.89
N GLY A 68 -8.32 -7.17 2.03
CA GLY A 68 -9.04 -8.43 2.17
C GLY A 68 -10.31 -8.52 1.31
N LEU A 69 -10.89 -7.38 0.88
CA LEU A 69 -12.12 -7.35 0.08
C LEU A 69 -11.87 -7.74 -1.38
N THR A 70 -10.78 -7.29 -1.99
CA THR A 70 -10.49 -7.52 -3.41
C THR A 70 -10.52 -8.99 -3.83
N PRO A 71 -9.88 -9.96 -3.12
CA PRO A 71 -9.96 -11.37 -3.51
C PRO A 71 -11.35 -11.97 -3.33
N ILE A 72 -12.16 -11.49 -2.39
CA ILE A 72 -13.55 -11.93 -2.21
C ILE A 72 -14.38 -11.53 -3.42
N ILE A 73 -14.33 -10.25 -3.79
CA ILE A 73 -15.10 -9.71 -4.91
C ILE A 73 -14.59 -10.25 -6.24
N GLY A 74 -13.26 -10.28 -6.45
CA GLY A 74 -12.67 -10.77 -7.69
C GLY A 74 -13.01 -12.24 -7.95
N ARG A 75 -13.02 -13.07 -6.93
CA ARG A 75 -13.45 -14.46 -7.05
C ARG A 75 -14.92 -14.59 -7.45
N LEU A 76 -15.83 -13.86 -6.79
CA LEU A 76 -17.27 -13.87 -7.12
C LEU A 76 -17.52 -13.34 -8.52
N TYR A 77 -16.77 -12.30 -8.92
CA TYR A 77 -16.84 -11.76 -10.27
C TYR A 77 -16.38 -12.79 -11.32
N GLY A 78 -15.31 -13.53 -11.03
CA GLY A 78 -14.85 -14.62 -11.88
C GLY A 78 -15.81 -15.83 -11.93
N GLU A 79 -16.57 -16.08 -10.85
CA GLU A 79 -17.65 -17.10 -10.79
C GLU A 79 -18.95 -16.64 -11.47
N GLU A 80 -18.99 -15.40 -12.01
CA GLU A 80 -20.19 -14.75 -12.58
C GLU A 80 -21.33 -14.57 -11.56
N ARG A 81 -21.04 -14.70 -10.28
CA ARG A 81 -22.01 -14.55 -9.17
C ARG A 81 -22.12 -13.11 -8.72
N THR A 82 -22.59 -12.27 -9.64
CA THR A 82 -22.73 -10.82 -9.40
C THR A 82 -23.86 -10.49 -8.41
N ASP A 83 -24.83 -11.41 -8.25
CA ASP A 83 -25.97 -11.34 -7.35
C ASP A 83 -25.60 -11.23 -5.86
N VAL A 84 -24.47 -11.77 -5.44
CA VAL A 84 -24.04 -11.77 -4.03
C VAL A 84 -22.96 -10.73 -3.73
N ILE A 85 -22.43 -10.04 -4.75
CA ILE A 85 -21.34 -9.08 -4.57
C ILE A 85 -21.75 -7.92 -3.67
N GLY A 86 -22.95 -7.33 -3.89
CA GLY A 86 -23.43 -6.20 -3.10
C GLY A 86 -23.53 -6.53 -1.61
N GLN A 87 -24.07 -7.71 -1.27
CA GLN A 87 -24.11 -8.18 0.12
C GLN A 87 -22.71 -8.31 0.74
N LYS A 88 -21.75 -8.86 -0.01
CA LYS A 88 -20.35 -8.98 0.46
C LYS A 88 -19.72 -7.61 0.69
N VAL A 89 -19.94 -6.65 -0.22
CA VAL A 89 -19.45 -5.27 -0.06
C VAL A 89 -20.03 -4.63 1.20
N ARG A 90 -21.35 -4.77 1.47
CA ARG A 90 -21.99 -4.24 2.69
C ARG A 90 -21.36 -4.80 3.97
N ASN A 91 -21.19 -6.12 4.04
CA ASN A 91 -20.60 -6.76 5.22
C ASN A 91 -19.14 -6.37 5.41
N SER A 92 -18.38 -6.24 4.31
CA SER A 92 -17.00 -5.78 4.33
C SER A 92 -16.90 -4.30 4.69
N PHE A 93 -17.84 -3.48 4.24
CA PHE A 93 -17.93 -2.07 4.63
C PHE A 93 -18.09 -1.93 6.14
N LEU A 94 -19.01 -2.70 6.76
CA LEU A 94 -19.16 -2.71 8.20
C LEU A 94 -17.88 -3.16 8.92
N ALA A 95 -17.21 -4.23 8.43
CA ALA A 95 -15.95 -4.70 9.00
C ALA A 95 -14.86 -3.64 8.90
N ASN A 96 -14.76 -2.94 7.75
CA ASN A 96 -13.81 -1.86 7.54
C ASN A 96 -14.09 -0.67 8.46
N MET A 97 -15.36 -0.27 8.63
CA MET A 97 -15.73 0.84 9.53
C MET A 97 -15.44 0.51 11.00
N LEU A 98 -15.73 -0.71 11.44
CA LEU A 98 -15.40 -1.15 12.81
C LEU A 98 -13.87 -1.19 13.02
N THR A 99 -13.12 -1.69 12.06
CA THR A 99 -11.65 -1.68 12.12
C THR A 99 -11.11 -0.24 12.11
N GLY A 100 -11.67 0.63 11.27
CA GLY A 100 -11.37 2.07 11.29
C GLY A 100 -11.67 2.70 12.64
N GLY A 101 -12.77 2.32 13.29
CA GLY A 101 -13.10 2.74 14.66
C GLY A 101 -12.07 2.30 15.70
N ILE A 102 -11.53 1.08 15.58
CA ILE A 102 -10.46 0.58 16.46
C ILE A 102 -9.19 1.43 16.28
N PHE A 103 -8.77 1.68 15.03
CA PHE A 103 -7.61 2.54 14.76
C PHE A 103 -7.84 3.99 15.20
N THR A 104 -9.05 4.52 15.00
CA THR A 104 -9.44 5.86 15.48
C THR A 104 -9.36 5.92 17.00
N LEU A 105 -9.85 4.90 17.72
CA LEU A 105 -9.76 4.83 19.17
C LEU A 105 -8.29 4.80 19.65
N ALA A 106 -7.44 4.01 18.98
CA ALA A 106 -6.02 3.99 19.29
C ALA A 106 -5.35 5.36 19.08
N LEU A 107 -5.71 6.08 18.02
CA LEU A 107 -5.23 7.44 17.76
C LEU A 107 -5.78 8.45 18.78
N ILE A 108 -7.02 8.30 19.26
CA ILE A 108 -7.58 9.14 20.35
C ILE A 108 -6.80 8.91 21.64
N LEU A 109 -6.52 7.66 22.00
CA LEU A 109 -5.71 7.35 23.17
C LEU A 109 -4.30 7.96 23.06
N LEU A 110 -3.70 7.93 21.89
CA LEU A 110 -2.43 8.59 21.62
C LEU A 110 -2.55 10.12 21.75
N TYR A 111 -3.61 10.70 21.19
CA TYR A 111 -3.88 12.14 21.28
C TYR A 111 -3.97 12.63 22.73
N LEU A 112 -4.66 11.88 23.59
CA LEU A 112 -4.77 12.21 25.02
C LEU A 112 -3.42 12.14 25.75
N ASN A 113 -2.46 11.40 25.21
CA ASN A 113 -1.11 11.22 25.77
C ASN A 113 -0.03 12.00 25.02
N LEU A 114 -0.37 12.89 24.07
CA LEU A 114 0.60 13.65 23.27
C LEU A 114 1.59 14.44 24.13
N ALA A 115 1.15 15.01 25.26
CA ALA A 115 2.02 15.74 26.18
C ALA A 115 3.14 14.88 26.79
N HIS A 116 2.96 13.56 26.87
CA HIS A 116 3.95 12.62 27.43
C HIS A 116 4.97 12.12 26.41
N ILE A 117 4.83 12.50 25.12
CA ILE A 117 5.77 12.09 24.05
C ILE A 117 7.07 12.93 24.08
N GLY A 118 7.13 13.95 24.96
CA GLY A 118 8.35 14.76 25.15
C GLY A 118 8.57 15.79 24.03
N GLN A 119 7.52 16.24 23.36
CA GLN A 119 7.60 17.34 22.39
C GLN A 119 7.52 18.71 23.09
N PRO A 120 8.18 19.75 22.56
CA PRO A 120 8.06 21.12 23.06
C PRO A 120 6.59 21.60 23.08
N GLU A 121 6.21 22.37 24.09
CA GLU A 121 4.82 22.89 24.24
C GLU A 121 4.38 23.72 23.02
N GLU A 122 5.27 24.53 22.47
CA GLU A 122 5.03 25.33 21.26
C GLU A 122 4.63 24.45 20.05
N LEU A 123 5.23 23.27 19.93
CA LEU A 123 4.91 22.33 18.88
C LEU A 123 3.55 21.63 19.13
N LEU A 124 3.21 21.39 20.41
CA LEU A 124 1.94 20.75 20.77
C LEU A 124 0.73 21.61 20.41
N GLU A 125 0.84 22.93 20.46
CA GLU A 125 -0.22 23.86 20.03
C GLU A 125 -0.54 23.71 18.54
N LEU A 126 0.47 23.45 17.71
CA LEU A 126 0.32 23.19 16.27
C LEU A 126 -0.14 21.75 15.98
N ILE A 127 0.40 20.78 16.72
CA ILE A 127 0.10 19.35 16.53
C ILE A 127 -1.36 19.05 16.85
N ARG A 128 -1.91 19.54 17.95
CA ARG A 128 -3.25 19.17 18.43
C ARG A 128 -4.37 19.44 17.41
N PRO A 129 -4.55 20.64 16.87
CA PRO A 129 -5.61 20.89 15.90
C PRO A 129 -5.41 20.12 14.60
N TYR A 130 -4.18 20.03 14.10
CA TYR A 130 -3.85 19.28 12.91
C TYR A 130 -4.11 17.77 13.07
N PHE A 131 -3.78 17.22 14.24
CA PHE A 131 -4.05 15.83 14.59
C PHE A 131 -5.55 15.52 14.59
N LEU A 132 -6.38 16.37 15.19
CA LEU A 132 -7.84 16.19 15.25
C LEU A 132 -8.49 16.20 13.88
N VAL A 133 -8.06 17.10 13.00
CA VAL A 133 -8.57 17.14 11.63
C VAL A 133 -8.17 15.90 10.84
N ASN A 134 -6.93 15.43 10.98
CA ASN A 134 -6.49 14.17 10.41
C ASN A 134 -7.24 12.97 10.99
N LEU A 135 -7.53 12.97 12.29
CA LEU A 135 -8.32 11.93 12.96
C LEU A 135 -9.73 11.81 12.32
N ALA A 136 -10.42 12.93 12.12
CA ALA A 136 -11.72 12.96 11.46
C ALA A 136 -11.66 12.36 10.04
N SER A 137 -10.54 12.50 9.35
CA SER A 137 -10.37 12.01 7.98
C SER A 137 -10.22 10.49 7.86
N VAL A 138 -9.92 9.76 8.96
CA VAL A 138 -9.74 8.29 8.97
C VAL A 138 -11.02 7.58 8.51
N LEU A 139 -12.19 8.07 8.95
CA LEU A 139 -13.47 7.50 8.56
C LEU A 139 -13.70 7.57 7.04
N PHE A 140 -13.45 8.73 6.44
CA PHE A 140 -13.63 8.94 5.00
C PHE A 140 -12.62 8.14 4.16
N MET A 141 -11.41 7.96 4.66
CA MET A 141 -10.44 7.04 4.06
C MET A 141 -10.95 5.60 4.04
N GLY A 142 -11.57 5.14 5.13
CA GLY A 142 -12.18 3.81 5.19
C GLY A 142 -13.28 3.61 4.16
N ILE A 143 -14.15 4.62 3.99
CA ILE A 143 -15.21 4.60 2.98
C ILE A 143 -14.58 4.53 1.58
N PHE A 144 -13.63 5.42 1.29
CA PHE A 144 -12.93 5.47 0.00
C PHE A 144 -12.26 4.14 -0.33
N TYR A 145 -11.42 3.59 0.57
CA TYR A 145 -10.70 2.35 0.31
C TYR A 145 -11.64 1.15 0.18
N THR A 146 -12.73 1.08 0.93
CA THR A 146 -13.72 0.01 0.77
C THR A 146 -14.32 0.01 -0.64
N MET A 147 -14.76 1.18 -1.11
CA MET A 147 -15.31 1.31 -2.46
C MET A 147 -14.23 1.06 -3.53
N LYS A 148 -13.00 1.53 -3.29
CA LYS A 148 -11.86 1.25 -4.17
C LYS A 148 -11.60 -0.25 -4.30
N GLN A 149 -11.51 -0.99 -3.19
CA GLN A 149 -11.25 -2.43 -3.22
C GLN A 149 -12.40 -3.21 -3.89
N PHE A 150 -13.64 -2.76 -3.74
CA PHE A 150 -14.79 -3.30 -4.48
C PHE A 150 -14.63 -3.09 -5.98
N LEU A 151 -14.39 -1.86 -6.42
CA LEU A 151 -14.24 -1.52 -7.85
C LEU A 151 -13.01 -2.18 -8.47
N ASP A 152 -11.90 -2.24 -7.74
CA ASP A 152 -10.70 -2.97 -8.15
C ASP A 152 -11.01 -4.46 -8.31
N GLY A 153 -11.77 -5.06 -7.39
CA GLY A 153 -12.17 -6.47 -7.44
C GLY A 153 -12.98 -6.84 -8.69
N ILE A 154 -13.80 -5.92 -9.20
CA ILE A 154 -14.52 -6.09 -10.49
C ILE A 154 -13.74 -5.56 -11.71
N GLY A 155 -12.47 -5.20 -11.55
CA GLY A 155 -11.59 -4.72 -12.62
C GLY A 155 -11.84 -3.28 -13.07
N GLN A 156 -12.54 -2.45 -12.29
CA GLN A 156 -12.86 -1.05 -12.62
C GLN A 156 -11.89 -0.05 -11.95
N THR A 157 -10.60 -0.26 -12.10
CA THR A 157 -9.53 0.52 -11.45
C THR A 157 -9.45 1.98 -11.89
N LYS A 158 -9.93 2.31 -13.09
CA LYS A 158 -9.96 3.68 -13.62
C LYS A 158 -10.83 4.63 -12.78
N VAL A 159 -11.91 4.12 -12.18
CA VAL A 159 -12.81 4.94 -11.35
C VAL A 159 -12.08 5.48 -10.12
N ALA A 160 -11.38 4.59 -9.43
CA ALA A 160 -10.57 4.96 -8.27
C ALA A 160 -9.42 5.91 -8.64
N MET A 161 -8.76 5.67 -9.78
CA MET A 161 -7.72 6.56 -10.30
C MET A 161 -8.23 8.00 -10.46
N TRP A 162 -9.35 8.20 -11.14
CA TRP A 162 -9.90 9.55 -11.35
C TRP A 162 -10.37 10.21 -10.07
N ALA A 163 -10.94 9.44 -9.13
CA ALA A 163 -11.31 9.95 -7.81
C ALA A 163 -10.06 10.42 -7.02
N MET A 164 -8.95 9.66 -7.09
CA MET A 164 -7.69 10.04 -6.45
C MET A 164 -7.09 11.31 -7.09
N ILE A 165 -7.03 11.37 -8.42
CA ILE A 165 -6.52 12.57 -9.13
C ILE A 165 -7.36 13.80 -8.77
N GLY A 166 -8.69 13.69 -8.82
CA GLY A 166 -9.59 14.79 -8.47
C GLY A 166 -9.41 15.24 -7.02
N GLY A 167 -9.31 14.29 -6.07
CA GLY A 167 -9.05 14.57 -4.67
C GLY A 167 -7.69 15.27 -4.46
N ASN A 168 -6.65 14.85 -5.15
CA ASN A 168 -5.33 15.45 -5.06
C ASN A 168 -5.32 16.89 -5.60
N ILE A 169 -6.00 17.15 -6.72
CA ILE A 169 -6.15 18.51 -7.25
C ILE A 169 -6.87 19.42 -6.23
N VAL A 170 -7.97 18.93 -5.65
CA VAL A 170 -8.72 19.69 -4.62
C VAL A 170 -7.86 19.95 -3.39
N ASN A 171 -7.06 18.97 -2.97
CA ASN A 171 -6.15 19.16 -1.84
C ASN A 171 -5.08 20.22 -2.13
N ILE A 172 -4.39 20.16 -3.26
CA ILE A 172 -3.34 21.12 -3.63
C ILE A 172 -3.92 22.54 -3.73
N LEU A 173 -5.08 22.69 -4.39
CA LEU A 173 -5.76 23.99 -4.47
C LEU A 173 -6.24 24.48 -3.11
N GLY A 174 -6.81 23.59 -2.30
CA GLY A 174 -7.22 23.89 -0.93
C GLY A 174 -6.06 24.30 -0.03
N ASN A 175 -4.91 23.62 -0.14
CA ASN A 175 -3.69 24.00 0.55
C ASN A 175 -3.24 25.41 0.15
N TRP A 176 -3.21 25.71 -1.12
CA TRP A 176 -2.83 27.04 -1.61
C TRP A 176 -3.74 28.13 -1.07
N VAL A 177 -5.04 27.87 -1.01
CA VAL A 177 -6.03 28.83 -0.50
C VAL A 177 -5.95 28.97 1.02
N LEU A 178 -5.89 27.86 1.76
CA LEU A 178 -6.06 27.86 3.23
C LEU A 178 -4.75 28.01 4.00
N ILE A 179 -3.61 27.56 3.46
CA ILE A 179 -2.30 27.79 4.12
C ILE A 179 -1.94 29.28 4.03
N TYR A 180 -2.07 29.88 2.83
CA TYR A 180 -1.61 31.24 2.56
C TYR A 180 -2.70 32.30 2.64
N GLY A 181 -3.94 31.96 2.95
CA GLY A 181 -5.03 32.94 3.07
C GLY A 181 -5.41 33.67 1.78
N VAL A 182 -5.31 32.96 0.62
CA VAL A 182 -5.59 33.56 -0.69
C VAL A 182 -7.10 33.63 -0.95
N ALA A 183 -7.52 34.54 -1.85
CA ALA A 183 -8.92 34.73 -2.28
C ALA A 183 -9.90 35.13 -1.15
N GLY A 184 -9.42 35.84 -0.11
CA GLY A 184 -10.26 36.33 0.98
C GLY A 184 -10.50 35.34 2.11
N PHE A 185 -9.86 34.17 2.06
CA PHE A 185 -9.85 33.23 3.18
C PHE A 185 -8.80 33.61 4.23
N PRO A 186 -9.01 33.27 5.52
CA PRO A 186 -8.00 33.48 6.53
C PRO A 186 -6.78 32.59 6.32
N GLU A 187 -5.61 33.09 6.64
CA GLU A 187 -4.36 32.31 6.68
C GLU A 187 -4.41 31.36 7.89
N LEU A 188 -4.52 30.07 7.62
CA LEU A 188 -4.69 29.01 8.62
C LEU A 188 -3.43 28.16 8.80
N GLY A 189 -2.40 28.35 7.98
CA GLY A 189 -1.14 27.60 8.04
C GLY A 189 -1.35 26.09 8.03
N LEU A 190 -0.74 25.40 8.99
CA LEU A 190 -0.83 23.94 9.13
C LEU A 190 -2.27 23.43 9.27
N LEU A 191 -3.11 24.15 10.01
CA LEU A 191 -4.52 23.78 10.16
C LEU A 191 -5.24 23.82 8.81
N GLY A 192 -4.91 24.79 7.95
CA GLY A 192 -5.41 24.90 6.59
C GLY A 192 -5.06 23.68 5.75
N ALA A 193 -3.83 23.18 5.84
CA ALA A 193 -3.41 21.94 5.20
C ALA A 193 -4.23 20.73 5.69
N GLY A 194 -4.48 20.63 6.99
CA GLY A 194 -5.33 19.58 7.57
C GLY A 194 -6.76 19.63 7.04
N ILE A 195 -7.38 20.80 7.02
CA ILE A 195 -8.75 20.99 6.52
C ILE A 195 -8.83 20.64 5.04
N SER A 196 -7.88 21.07 4.23
CA SER A 196 -7.79 20.73 2.81
C SER A 196 -7.69 19.20 2.59
N THR A 197 -6.87 18.52 3.39
CA THR A 197 -6.73 17.08 3.37
C THR A 197 -8.05 16.38 3.75
N LEU A 198 -8.73 16.84 4.78
CA LEU A 198 -10.03 16.32 5.19
C LEU A 198 -11.07 16.53 4.07
N ALA A 199 -11.16 17.73 3.52
CA ALA A 199 -12.10 18.06 2.44
C ALA A 199 -11.87 17.18 1.20
N SER A 200 -10.62 16.98 0.78
CA SER A 200 -10.28 16.11 -0.35
C SER A 200 -10.67 14.64 -0.09
N ARG A 201 -10.45 14.12 1.13
CA ARG A 201 -10.83 12.76 1.53
C ARG A 201 -12.35 12.58 1.56
N ILE A 202 -13.10 13.58 2.05
CA ILE A 202 -14.56 13.60 1.98
C ILE A 202 -15.02 13.56 0.54
N LEU A 203 -14.46 14.42 -0.33
CA LEU A 203 -14.83 14.46 -1.75
C LEU A 203 -14.53 13.14 -2.45
N MET A 204 -13.35 12.54 -2.22
CA MET A 204 -13.01 11.24 -2.77
C MET A 204 -14.00 10.15 -2.32
N ALA A 205 -14.35 10.12 -1.04
CA ALA A 205 -15.32 9.16 -0.51
C ALA A 205 -16.71 9.35 -1.14
N LEU A 206 -17.19 10.60 -1.20
CA LEU A 206 -18.48 10.93 -1.82
C LEU A 206 -18.49 10.63 -3.32
N ALA A 207 -17.41 10.94 -4.04
CA ALA A 207 -17.29 10.64 -5.47
C ALA A 207 -17.36 9.12 -5.72
N MET A 208 -16.69 8.31 -4.91
CA MET A 208 -16.72 6.84 -5.04
C MET A 208 -18.11 6.26 -4.72
N VAL A 209 -18.72 6.69 -3.62
CA VAL A 209 -20.10 6.26 -3.27
C VAL A 209 -21.09 6.76 -4.31
N GLY A 210 -21.01 8.03 -4.70
CA GLY A 210 -21.88 8.62 -5.73
C GLY A 210 -21.78 7.87 -7.06
N MET A 211 -20.56 7.53 -7.51
CA MET A 211 -20.34 6.76 -8.73
C MET A 211 -21.00 5.37 -8.66
N VAL A 212 -20.85 4.68 -7.52
CA VAL A 212 -21.44 3.33 -7.32
C VAL A 212 -22.98 3.41 -7.31
N VAL A 213 -23.55 4.46 -6.71
CA VAL A 213 -25.01 4.60 -6.58
C VAL A 213 -25.66 5.10 -7.86
N THR A 214 -25.06 6.07 -8.57
CA THR A 214 -25.69 6.76 -9.71
C THR A 214 -25.42 6.10 -11.06
N CYS A 215 -24.28 5.44 -11.23
CA CYS A 215 -23.92 4.84 -12.51
C CYS A 215 -24.73 3.56 -12.78
N ARG A 216 -25.43 3.52 -13.92
CA ARG A 216 -26.24 2.36 -14.35
C ARG A 216 -25.46 1.04 -14.32
N LYS A 217 -24.18 1.07 -14.61
CA LYS A 217 -23.28 -0.09 -14.61
C LYS A 217 -23.20 -0.79 -13.25
N PHE A 218 -23.34 -0.02 -12.16
CA PHE A 218 -23.20 -0.54 -10.79
C PHE A 218 -24.55 -0.67 -10.06
N ARG A 219 -25.66 -0.39 -10.74
CA ARG A 219 -27.01 -0.34 -10.14
C ARG A 219 -27.39 -1.66 -9.44
N THR A 220 -27.04 -2.79 -10.03
CA THR A 220 -27.31 -4.10 -9.41
C THR A 220 -26.61 -4.24 -8.07
N TYR A 221 -25.33 -3.88 -8.03
CA TYR A 221 -24.55 -3.94 -6.79
C TYR A 221 -25.01 -2.91 -5.75
N SER A 222 -25.34 -1.68 -6.18
CA SER A 222 -25.75 -0.62 -5.27
C SER A 222 -27.06 -0.93 -4.54
N TYR A 223 -28.02 -1.55 -5.23
CA TYR A 223 -29.27 -2.00 -4.62
C TYR A 223 -29.00 -2.99 -3.49
N ASP A 224 -28.19 -4.01 -3.72
CA ASP A 224 -27.86 -5.02 -2.73
C ASP A 224 -26.99 -4.48 -1.59
N ILE A 225 -26.09 -3.52 -1.87
CA ILE A 225 -25.30 -2.85 -0.83
C ILE A 225 -26.22 -2.15 0.18
N VAL A 226 -27.32 -1.56 -0.27
CA VAL A 226 -28.25 -0.82 0.60
C VAL A 226 -29.23 -1.76 1.30
N HIS A 227 -29.76 -2.77 0.63
CA HIS A 227 -30.92 -3.56 1.11
C HIS A 227 -30.56 -4.93 1.69
N SER A 228 -29.34 -5.45 1.49
CA SER A 228 -28.96 -6.76 2.03
C SER A 228 -28.78 -6.73 3.55
N CYS A 229 -28.99 -7.88 4.18
CA CYS A 229 -28.79 -8.05 5.61
C CYS A 229 -27.30 -8.30 5.95
N VAL A 230 -26.94 -7.89 7.17
CA VAL A 230 -25.62 -8.21 7.72
C VAL A 230 -25.52 -9.71 8.00
N ASN A 231 -24.51 -10.37 7.44
CA ASN A 231 -24.27 -11.79 7.62
C ASN A 231 -22.96 -12.04 8.37
N ARG A 232 -23.07 -12.71 9.51
CA ARG A 232 -21.91 -13.04 10.35
C ARG A 232 -20.82 -13.83 9.61
N LYS A 233 -21.20 -14.68 8.65
CA LYS A 233 -20.21 -15.46 7.86
C LYS A 233 -19.36 -14.55 6.98
N ASP A 234 -19.98 -13.60 6.30
CA ASP A 234 -19.32 -12.66 5.41
C ASP A 234 -18.43 -11.69 6.19
N PHE A 235 -18.94 -11.20 7.31
CA PHE A 235 -18.16 -10.38 8.24
C PHE A 235 -16.92 -11.12 8.77
N LYS A 236 -17.07 -12.39 9.15
CA LYS A 236 -15.94 -13.23 9.60
C LYS A 236 -14.97 -13.52 8.48
N GLU A 237 -15.43 -13.70 7.24
CA GLU A 237 -14.58 -13.90 6.06
C GLU A 237 -13.69 -12.69 5.83
N MET A 238 -14.26 -11.48 5.85
CA MET A 238 -13.50 -10.23 5.70
C MET A 238 -12.43 -10.08 6.78
N ASN A 239 -12.80 -10.30 8.05
CA ASN A 239 -11.83 -10.23 9.16
C ASN A 239 -10.71 -11.27 9.04
N ARG A 240 -11.04 -12.48 8.58
CA ARG A 240 -10.06 -13.56 8.37
C ARG A 240 -9.03 -13.23 7.29
N LEU A 241 -9.42 -12.42 6.30
CA LEU A 241 -8.53 -12.00 5.22
C LEU A 241 -7.87 -10.66 5.52
N GLY A 242 -8.57 -9.70 6.10
CA GLY A 242 -8.08 -8.35 6.32
C GLY A 242 -6.99 -8.25 7.39
N TRP A 243 -7.20 -8.84 8.57
CA TRP A 243 -6.25 -8.73 9.68
C TRP A 243 -4.85 -9.28 9.36
N PRO A 244 -4.69 -10.46 8.71
CA PRO A 244 -3.37 -10.93 8.34
C PRO A 244 -2.65 -9.99 7.37
N VAL A 245 -3.37 -9.35 6.44
CA VAL A 245 -2.77 -8.39 5.51
C VAL A 245 -2.39 -7.10 6.23
N ALA A 246 -3.25 -6.60 7.12
CA ALA A 246 -2.95 -5.44 7.96
C ALA A 246 -1.68 -5.66 8.80
N LEU A 247 -1.57 -6.80 9.46
CA LEU A 247 -0.40 -7.15 10.27
C LEU A 247 0.86 -7.31 9.41
N GLN A 248 0.75 -7.95 8.24
CA GLN A 248 1.90 -8.11 7.33
C GLN A 248 2.45 -6.76 6.88
N LEU A 249 1.59 -5.84 6.42
CA LEU A 249 2.02 -4.50 6.00
C LEU A 249 2.48 -3.64 7.16
N GLY A 250 1.84 -3.75 8.32
CA GLY A 250 2.28 -3.07 9.53
C GLY A 250 3.67 -3.51 10.00
N MET A 251 3.95 -4.82 9.98
CA MET A 251 5.28 -5.35 10.31
C MET A 251 6.35 -4.92 9.31
N GLU A 252 6.01 -4.90 8.03
CA GLU A 252 6.90 -4.42 6.97
C GLU A 252 7.27 -2.95 7.22
N SER A 253 6.27 -2.08 7.42
CA SER A 253 6.48 -0.67 7.73
C SER A 253 7.28 -0.46 9.02
N ALA A 254 6.99 -1.23 10.08
CA ALA A 254 7.72 -1.18 11.33
C ALA A 254 9.20 -1.59 11.16
N ALA A 255 9.48 -2.62 10.35
CA ALA A 255 10.85 -3.06 10.10
C ALA A 255 11.68 -1.98 9.38
N PHE A 256 11.10 -1.31 8.37
CA PHE A 256 11.76 -0.18 7.70
C PHE A 256 11.99 1.00 8.66
N THR A 257 11.01 1.32 9.52
CA THR A 257 11.17 2.36 10.55
C THR A 257 12.28 2.01 11.55
N LEU A 258 12.34 0.78 12.03
CA LEU A 258 13.39 0.32 12.94
C LEU A 258 14.78 0.35 12.26
N SER A 259 14.85 -0.01 10.98
CA SER A 259 16.10 0.11 10.23
C SER A 259 16.56 1.57 10.10
N CYS A 260 15.63 2.51 9.89
CA CYS A 260 15.94 3.94 9.90
C CYS A 260 16.49 4.41 11.26
N VAL A 261 15.92 3.92 12.37
CA VAL A 261 16.45 4.20 13.72
C VAL A 261 17.87 3.65 13.88
N MET A 262 18.14 2.42 13.43
CA MET A 262 19.48 1.84 13.44
C MET A 262 20.47 2.66 12.62
N VAL A 263 20.07 3.15 11.45
CA VAL A 263 20.92 4.06 10.64
C VAL A 263 21.18 5.36 11.38
N GLY A 264 20.21 5.89 12.11
CA GLY A 264 20.37 7.08 12.94
C GLY A 264 21.50 6.96 13.99
N TRP A 265 21.71 5.75 14.52
CA TRP A 265 22.83 5.48 15.47
C TRP A 265 24.22 5.57 14.80
N LEU A 266 24.31 5.49 13.48
CA LEU A 266 25.57 5.65 12.73
C LEU A 266 25.94 7.12 12.48
N GLY A 267 25.01 8.04 12.72
CA GLY A 267 25.22 9.48 12.57
C GLY A 267 24.43 10.13 11.45
N THR A 268 24.62 11.43 11.29
CA THR A 268 23.81 12.28 10.39
C THR A 268 24.06 12.03 8.91
N ILE A 269 25.31 11.77 8.51
CA ILE A 269 25.69 11.53 7.11
C ILE A 269 25.08 10.21 6.58
N PRO A 270 25.24 9.04 7.27
CA PRO A 270 24.57 7.82 6.88
C PRO A 270 23.03 7.95 6.86
N LEU A 271 22.46 8.69 7.83
CA LEU A 271 21.00 8.90 7.88
C LEU A 271 20.52 9.73 6.68
N ALA A 272 21.24 10.78 6.30
CA ALA A 272 20.92 11.57 5.12
C ALA A 272 20.96 10.72 3.83
N ALA A 273 22.02 9.92 3.65
CA ALA A 273 22.14 9.01 2.51
C ALA A 273 21.00 7.96 2.49
N HIS A 274 20.65 7.42 3.66
CA HIS A 274 19.52 6.49 3.79
C HIS A 274 18.18 7.12 3.36
N GLN A 275 17.90 8.38 3.75
CA GLN A 275 16.68 9.09 3.36
C GLN A 275 16.59 9.31 1.85
N VAL A 276 17.70 9.68 1.20
CA VAL A 276 17.77 9.76 -0.28
C VAL A 276 17.43 8.41 -0.90
N MET A 277 18.01 7.33 -0.40
CA MET A 277 17.76 5.99 -0.93
C MET A 277 16.31 5.52 -0.73
N ILE A 278 15.70 5.81 0.43
CA ILE A 278 14.27 5.52 0.68
C ILE A 278 13.39 6.27 -0.31
N THR A 279 13.69 7.55 -0.58
CA THR A 279 12.93 8.36 -1.55
C THR A 279 13.01 7.76 -2.96
N ILE A 280 14.18 7.33 -3.40
CA ILE A 280 14.34 6.66 -4.69
C ILE A 280 13.61 5.33 -4.72
N SER A 281 13.73 4.52 -3.65
CA SER A 281 13.07 3.21 -3.53
C SER A 281 11.54 3.31 -3.57
N GLN A 282 10.95 4.39 -3.04
CA GLN A 282 9.51 4.61 -3.10
C GLN A 282 8.96 4.75 -4.53
N LEU A 283 9.74 5.30 -5.47
CA LEU A 283 9.33 5.37 -6.87
C LEU A 283 9.21 3.98 -7.50
N PHE A 284 10.16 3.08 -7.19
CA PHE A 284 10.10 1.69 -7.64
C PHE A 284 8.93 0.95 -6.99
N TYR A 285 8.80 1.07 -5.67
CA TYR A 285 7.72 0.48 -4.91
C TYR A 285 6.33 0.78 -5.49
N LEU A 286 6.11 2.01 -5.91
CA LEU A 286 4.85 2.47 -6.50
C LEU A 286 4.48 1.66 -7.75
N VAL A 287 5.44 1.45 -8.65
CA VAL A 287 5.22 0.68 -9.88
C VAL A 287 5.01 -0.79 -9.56
N LEU A 288 5.88 -1.36 -8.71
CA LEU A 288 5.80 -2.76 -8.30
C LEU A 288 4.48 -3.09 -7.59
N SER A 289 4.06 -2.23 -6.66
CA SER A 289 2.83 -2.43 -5.89
C SER A 289 1.57 -2.31 -6.76
N GLY A 290 1.54 -1.37 -7.70
CA GLY A 290 0.44 -1.21 -8.64
C GLY A 290 0.28 -2.40 -9.58
N MET A 291 1.38 -2.91 -10.13
CA MET A 291 1.38 -4.11 -10.97
C MET A 291 1.04 -5.38 -10.18
N ALA A 292 1.53 -5.50 -8.95
CA ALA A 292 1.21 -6.62 -8.08
C ALA A 292 -0.28 -6.62 -7.68
N ALA A 293 -0.87 -5.44 -7.44
CA ALA A 293 -2.30 -5.32 -7.20
C ALA A 293 -3.14 -5.75 -8.41
N ALA A 294 -2.77 -5.32 -9.63
CA ALA A 294 -3.42 -5.75 -10.87
C ALA A 294 -3.35 -7.27 -11.06
N MET A 295 -2.20 -7.85 -10.76
CA MET A 295 -2.01 -9.30 -10.80
C MET A 295 -2.89 -10.01 -9.76
N ALA A 296 -3.03 -9.50 -8.53
CA ALA A 296 -3.90 -10.07 -7.51
C ALA A 296 -5.37 -10.08 -7.95
N ILE A 297 -5.84 -9.02 -8.60
CA ILE A 297 -7.20 -8.93 -9.18
C ILE A 297 -7.39 -10.05 -10.22
N ARG A 298 -6.47 -10.20 -11.16
CA ARG A 298 -6.57 -11.26 -12.17
C ARG A 298 -6.50 -12.67 -11.60
N VAL A 299 -5.60 -12.90 -10.66
CA VAL A 299 -5.50 -14.17 -9.91
C VAL A 299 -6.83 -14.50 -9.26
N SER A 300 -7.49 -13.52 -8.64
CA SER A 300 -8.79 -13.75 -8.00
C SER A 300 -9.91 -14.05 -9.02
N HIS A 301 -9.91 -13.40 -10.18
CA HIS A 301 -10.86 -13.70 -11.27
C HIS A 301 -10.70 -15.14 -11.77
N PHE A 302 -9.47 -15.55 -12.12
CA PHE A 302 -9.21 -16.91 -12.59
C PHE A 302 -9.44 -17.97 -11.50
N MET A 303 -9.24 -17.62 -10.23
CA MET A 303 -9.63 -18.50 -9.11
C MET A 303 -11.15 -18.75 -9.11
N GLY A 304 -11.96 -17.71 -9.39
CA GLY A 304 -13.41 -17.83 -9.55
C GLY A 304 -13.79 -18.73 -10.74
N GLN A 305 -13.13 -18.55 -11.87
CA GLN A 305 -13.30 -19.35 -13.09
C GLN A 305 -12.77 -20.78 -12.94
N LYS A 306 -12.04 -21.09 -11.86
CA LYS A 306 -11.35 -22.37 -11.61
C LYS A 306 -10.28 -22.70 -12.65
N ASP A 307 -9.75 -21.71 -13.34
CA ASP A 307 -8.64 -21.83 -14.27
C ASP A 307 -7.30 -21.65 -13.54
N TYR A 308 -6.82 -22.73 -12.93
CA TYR A 308 -5.58 -22.70 -12.13
C TYR A 308 -4.32 -22.51 -12.97
N ALA A 309 -4.37 -22.87 -14.27
CA ALA A 309 -3.28 -22.63 -15.21
C ALA A 309 -3.12 -21.12 -15.45
N ALA A 310 -4.24 -20.41 -15.67
CA ALA A 310 -4.25 -18.95 -15.81
C ALA A 310 -3.89 -18.24 -14.50
N VAL A 311 -4.28 -18.77 -13.33
CA VAL A 311 -3.84 -18.27 -12.00
C VAL A 311 -2.32 -18.29 -11.91
N ARG A 312 -1.69 -19.44 -12.20
CA ARG A 312 -0.23 -19.58 -12.17
C ARG A 312 0.44 -18.68 -13.19
N LEU A 313 -0.05 -18.66 -14.42
CA LEU A 313 0.47 -17.82 -15.49
C LEU A 313 0.43 -16.33 -15.11
N SER A 314 -0.70 -15.85 -14.55
CA SER A 314 -0.85 -14.46 -14.12
C SER A 314 0.14 -14.07 -13.04
N ALA A 315 0.41 -14.96 -12.05
CA ALA A 315 1.39 -14.69 -11.01
C ALA A 315 2.81 -14.56 -11.55
N TYR A 316 3.23 -15.48 -12.43
CA TYR A 316 4.57 -15.44 -13.02
C TYR A 316 4.74 -14.35 -14.07
N ASP A 317 3.71 -14.03 -14.85
CA ASP A 317 3.77 -12.91 -15.79
C ASP A 317 3.77 -11.57 -15.04
N GLY A 318 3.04 -11.46 -13.90
CA GLY A 318 3.14 -10.32 -13.01
C GLY A 318 4.55 -10.13 -12.45
N PHE A 319 5.22 -11.23 -12.04
CA PHE A 319 6.60 -11.17 -11.59
C PHE A 319 7.57 -10.74 -12.71
N ARG A 320 7.41 -11.27 -13.91
CA ARG A 320 8.23 -10.88 -15.08
C ARG A 320 8.06 -9.42 -15.44
N LEU A 321 6.83 -8.89 -15.40
CA LEU A 321 6.58 -7.46 -15.61
C LEU A 321 7.20 -6.59 -14.52
N ASN A 322 7.07 -6.97 -13.24
CA ASN A 322 7.70 -6.27 -12.15
C ASN A 322 9.23 -6.24 -12.31
N LEU A 323 9.83 -7.36 -12.68
CA LEU A 323 11.27 -7.43 -12.95
C LEU A 323 11.68 -6.54 -14.15
N LEU A 324 10.89 -6.57 -15.23
CA LEU A 324 11.13 -5.73 -16.39
C LEU A 324 11.06 -4.23 -16.03
N PHE A 325 10.03 -3.81 -15.30
CA PHE A 325 9.92 -2.42 -14.83
C PHE A 325 11.05 -2.04 -13.90
N SER A 326 11.44 -2.91 -12.96
CA SER A 326 12.61 -2.68 -12.09
C SER A 326 13.88 -2.50 -12.88
N LEU A 327 14.11 -3.27 -13.94
CA LEU A 327 15.27 -3.12 -14.83
C LEU A 327 15.19 -1.81 -15.64
N CYS A 328 14.03 -1.53 -16.25
CA CYS A 328 13.86 -0.32 -17.06
C CYS A 328 14.04 0.97 -16.25
N MET A 329 13.57 1.00 -14.99
CA MET A 329 13.78 2.13 -14.09
C MET A 329 15.17 2.11 -13.46
N GLY A 330 15.70 0.93 -13.14
CA GLY A 330 16.96 0.76 -12.45
C GLY A 330 18.17 1.08 -13.31
N LEU A 331 18.14 0.75 -14.60
CA LEU A 331 19.27 1.04 -15.50
C LEU A 331 19.62 2.53 -15.56
N PRO A 332 18.69 3.46 -15.80
CA PRO A 332 18.99 4.90 -15.73
C PRO A 332 19.50 5.33 -14.35
N VAL A 333 18.91 4.84 -13.27
CA VAL A 333 19.34 5.16 -11.90
C VAL A 333 20.77 4.66 -11.66
N LEU A 334 21.11 3.47 -12.13
CA LEU A 334 22.46 2.91 -12.01
C LEU A 334 23.48 3.69 -12.84
N LEU A 335 23.15 4.10 -14.06
CA LEU A 335 24.02 4.91 -14.93
C LEU A 335 24.28 6.30 -14.33
N LEU A 336 23.25 6.90 -13.73
CA LEU A 336 23.33 8.24 -13.13
C LEU A 336 23.74 8.23 -11.65
N ARG A 337 24.15 7.09 -11.09
CA ARG A 337 24.39 6.91 -9.64
C ARG A 337 25.30 7.94 -9.00
N HIS A 338 26.32 8.43 -9.73
CA HIS A 338 27.26 9.43 -9.25
C HIS A 338 26.70 10.86 -9.28
N GLN A 339 25.61 11.09 -10.02
CA GLN A 339 24.98 12.40 -10.15
C GLN A 339 23.76 12.52 -9.21
N ILE A 340 23.03 11.43 -9.01
CA ILE A 340 21.76 11.41 -8.25
C ILE A 340 21.96 11.95 -6.83
N GLY A 341 23.03 11.56 -6.13
CA GLY A 341 23.33 12.08 -4.80
C GLY A 341 23.40 13.60 -4.75
N GLY A 342 23.98 14.22 -5.77
CA GLY A 342 24.10 15.67 -5.89
C GLY A 342 22.78 16.40 -6.16
N TRP A 343 21.73 15.71 -6.64
CA TRP A 343 20.40 16.31 -6.79
C TRP A 343 19.67 16.50 -5.45
N PHE A 344 20.10 15.77 -4.42
CA PHE A 344 19.47 15.77 -3.10
C PHE A 344 20.31 16.45 -2.01
N ASN A 345 21.65 16.36 -2.12
CA ASN A 345 22.55 16.84 -1.07
C ASN A 345 23.92 17.24 -1.62
N ASP A 346 24.44 18.39 -1.15
CA ASP A 346 25.75 18.92 -1.59
C ASP A 346 26.96 18.24 -0.90
N ASN A 347 26.70 17.48 0.18
CA ASN A 347 27.77 16.80 0.92
C ASN A 347 28.33 15.62 0.11
N VAL A 348 29.61 15.66 -0.19
CA VAL A 348 30.31 14.66 -1.00
C VAL A 348 30.29 13.26 -0.39
N GLU A 349 30.32 13.14 0.94
CA GLU A 349 30.22 11.85 1.63
C GLU A 349 28.83 11.23 1.46
N VAL A 350 27.76 12.04 1.57
CA VAL A 350 26.38 11.58 1.30
C VAL A 350 26.25 11.09 -0.14
N GLN A 351 26.82 11.85 -1.10
CA GLN A 351 26.81 11.47 -2.52
C GLN A 351 27.55 10.15 -2.77
N ALA A 352 28.68 9.93 -2.12
CA ALA A 352 29.44 8.69 -2.22
C ALA A 352 28.69 7.48 -1.66
N TYR A 353 28.02 7.65 -0.50
CA TYR A 353 27.13 6.61 0.04
C TYR A 353 25.99 6.28 -0.92
N VAL A 354 25.29 7.29 -1.45
CA VAL A 354 24.19 7.10 -2.39
C VAL A 354 24.65 6.36 -3.64
N ALA A 355 25.78 6.74 -4.24
CA ALA A 355 26.33 6.07 -5.42
C ALA A 355 26.64 4.59 -5.19
N THR A 356 27.10 4.23 -4.00
CA THR A 356 27.38 2.83 -3.62
C THR A 356 26.10 2.06 -3.31
N LEU A 357 25.17 2.68 -2.58
CA LEU A 357 23.89 2.06 -2.18
C LEU A 357 22.95 1.79 -3.37
N ILE A 358 23.02 2.59 -4.43
CA ILE A 358 22.26 2.34 -5.67
C ILE A 358 22.59 0.96 -6.25
N ILE A 359 23.83 0.48 -6.15
CA ILE A 359 24.21 -0.87 -6.61
C ILE A 359 23.48 -1.93 -5.79
N LEU A 360 23.46 -1.77 -4.46
CA LEU A 360 22.74 -2.68 -3.57
C LEU A 360 21.23 -2.61 -3.79
N MET A 361 20.70 -1.43 -4.11
CA MET A 361 19.30 -1.24 -4.45
C MET A 361 18.90 -2.02 -5.71
N MET A 362 19.78 -2.23 -6.69
CA MET A 362 19.46 -3.09 -7.85
C MET A 362 19.20 -4.54 -7.43
N VAL A 363 19.99 -5.07 -6.48
CA VAL A 363 19.79 -6.40 -5.92
C VAL A 363 18.52 -6.45 -5.05
N TYR A 364 18.31 -5.41 -4.26
CA TYR A 364 17.11 -5.21 -3.44
C TYR A 364 15.83 -5.29 -4.29
N GLN A 365 15.79 -4.64 -5.46
CA GLN A 365 14.62 -4.60 -6.35
C GLN A 365 14.18 -6.00 -6.83
N PHE A 366 15.11 -6.93 -7.00
CA PHE A 366 14.76 -8.31 -7.32
C PHE A 366 14.00 -8.97 -6.17
N GLY A 367 14.50 -8.85 -4.95
CA GLY A 367 13.84 -9.38 -3.74
C GLY A 367 12.48 -8.76 -3.49
N ASP A 368 12.38 -7.44 -3.66
CA ASP A 368 11.14 -6.68 -3.49
C ASP A 368 10.09 -7.06 -4.53
N GLY A 369 10.46 -7.16 -5.81
CA GLY A 369 9.59 -7.63 -6.88
C GLY A 369 9.08 -9.05 -6.64
N LEU A 370 9.93 -9.96 -6.17
CA LEU A 370 9.57 -11.34 -5.82
C LEU A 370 8.57 -11.36 -4.65
N GLN A 371 8.89 -10.65 -3.58
CA GLN A 371 8.06 -10.56 -2.38
C GLN A 371 6.70 -9.95 -2.67
N TYR A 372 6.66 -8.78 -3.30
CA TYR A 372 5.41 -8.07 -3.60
C TYR A 372 4.50 -8.88 -4.52
N THR A 373 5.05 -9.48 -5.57
CA THR A 373 4.28 -10.30 -6.50
C THR A 373 3.64 -11.49 -5.80
N PHE A 374 4.41 -12.30 -5.09
CA PHE A 374 3.87 -13.52 -4.48
C PHE A 374 3.06 -13.26 -3.21
N ALA A 375 3.30 -12.16 -2.48
CA ALA A 375 2.38 -11.70 -1.44
C ALA A 375 0.99 -11.38 -2.02
N ASN A 376 0.95 -10.65 -3.13
CA ASN A 376 -0.31 -10.32 -3.81
C ASN A 376 -0.94 -11.55 -4.51
N ALA A 377 -0.15 -12.50 -5.02
CA ALA A 377 -0.66 -13.77 -5.52
C ALA A 377 -1.35 -14.59 -4.41
N LEU A 378 -0.76 -14.66 -3.21
CA LEU A 378 -1.36 -15.29 -2.03
C LEU A 378 -2.65 -14.58 -1.59
N ARG A 379 -2.69 -13.25 -1.67
CA ARG A 379 -3.93 -12.48 -1.44
C ARG A 379 -4.98 -12.86 -2.48
N GLY A 380 -4.63 -12.91 -3.77
CA GLY A 380 -5.54 -13.26 -4.86
C GLY A 380 -6.17 -14.64 -4.71
N ILE A 381 -5.43 -15.63 -4.18
CA ILE A 381 -5.98 -16.96 -3.85
C ILE A 381 -6.59 -17.04 -2.43
N ALA A 382 -6.73 -15.91 -1.73
CA ALA A 382 -7.25 -15.79 -0.36
C ALA A 382 -6.49 -16.62 0.71
N CYS A 383 -5.19 -16.86 0.51
CA CYS A 383 -4.31 -17.60 1.44
C CYS A 383 -3.37 -16.65 2.20
N VAL A 384 -3.93 -15.79 3.06
CA VAL A 384 -3.19 -14.69 3.70
C VAL A 384 -2.59 -15.01 5.08
N LYS A 385 -3.13 -16.00 5.81
CA LYS A 385 -2.67 -16.31 7.17
C LYS A 385 -1.17 -16.60 7.30
N PRO A 386 -0.56 -17.41 6.42
CA PRO A 386 0.87 -17.68 6.51
C PRO A 386 1.76 -16.47 6.25
N MET A 387 1.23 -15.43 5.61
CA MET A 387 1.99 -14.22 5.26
C MET A 387 2.50 -13.51 6.51
N VAL A 388 1.71 -13.49 7.59
CA VAL A 388 2.09 -12.88 8.88
C VAL A 388 3.37 -13.52 9.43
N LEU A 389 3.37 -14.86 9.51
CA LEU A 389 4.51 -15.60 10.01
C LEU A 389 5.76 -15.40 9.14
N TYR A 390 5.59 -15.43 7.82
CA TYR A 390 6.70 -15.28 6.88
C TYR A 390 7.27 -13.86 6.91
N ALA A 391 6.41 -12.84 7.02
CA ALA A 391 6.84 -11.46 7.21
C ALA A 391 7.61 -11.31 8.55
N PHE A 392 7.10 -11.86 9.63
CA PHE A 392 7.78 -11.81 10.92
C PHE A 392 9.18 -12.44 10.84
N ILE A 393 9.29 -13.64 10.27
CA ILE A 393 10.58 -14.33 10.11
C ILE A 393 11.52 -13.49 9.24
N ALA A 394 11.06 -13.06 8.08
CA ALA A 394 11.91 -12.36 7.13
C ALA A 394 12.43 -11.01 7.66
N TYR A 395 11.55 -10.24 8.29
CA TYR A 395 11.92 -8.89 8.73
C TYR A 395 12.53 -8.87 10.13
N PHE A 396 11.90 -9.51 11.12
CA PHE A 396 12.31 -9.41 12.52
C PHE A 396 13.33 -10.46 12.95
N VAL A 397 13.31 -11.64 12.35
CA VAL A 397 14.25 -12.71 12.71
C VAL A 397 15.49 -12.68 11.80
N ILE A 398 15.35 -12.28 10.54
CA ILE A 398 16.47 -12.31 9.57
C ILE A 398 16.96 -10.90 9.28
N SER A 399 16.12 -10.02 8.70
CA SER A 399 16.59 -8.74 8.13
C SER A 399 17.14 -7.79 9.19
N LEU A 400 16.39 -7.53 10.27
CA LEU A 400 16.83 -6.62 11.32
C LEU A 400 18.07 -7.13 12.09
N PRO A 401 18.13 -8.40 12.57
CA PRO A 401 19.33 -8.91 13.22
C PRO A 401 20.55 -8.97 12.30
N LEU A 402 20.36 -9.34 11.02
CA LEU A 402 21.45 -9.35 10.03
C LEU A 402 21.95 -7.92 9.77
N GLY A 403 21.03 -6.95 9.62
CA GLY A 403 21.39 -5.53 9.44
C GLY A 403 22.14 -4.98 10.66
N TYR A 404 21.71 -5.33 11.85
CA TYR A 404 22.42 -4.96 13.08
C TYR A 404 23.84 -5.58 13.13
N THR A 405 23.97 -6.89 12.89
CA THR A 405 25.26 -7.58 12.96
C THR A 405 26.24 -7.09 11.91
N LEU A 406 25.80 -6.91 10.67
CA LEU A 406 26.66 -6.38 9.61
C LEU A 406 26.97 -4.89 9.81
N GLY A 407 26.00 -4.11 10.27
CA GLY A 407 26.15 -2.67 10.46
C GLY A 407 27.09 -2.30 11.60
N PHE A 408 26.99 -2.97 12.75
CA PHE A 408 27.69 -2.59 13.99
C PHE A 408 28.86 -3.56 14.32
N PRO A 409 28.65 -4.82 14.71
CA PRO A 409 29.76 -5.70 15.04
C PRO A 409 30.75 -5.95 13.92
N CYS A 410 30.28 -6.05 12.66
CA CYS A 410 31.16 -6.22 11.49
C CYS A 410 31.73 -4.91 10.95
N GLY A 411 31.31 -3.76 11.48
CA GLY A 411 31.87 -2.45 11.11
C GLY A 411 31.51 -1.96 9.70
N MET A 412 30.53 -2.59 9.02
CA MET A 412 30.14 -2.21 7.66
C MET A 412 29.23 -0.95 7.61
N GLY A 413 28.77 -0.47 8.77
CA GLY A 413 27.94 0.73 8.89
C GLY A 413 26.66 0.64 8.05
N LEU A 414 26.37 1.73 7.32
CA LEU A 414 25.18 1.85 6.47
C LEU A 414 25.10 0.75 5.40
N LEU A 415 26.21 0.37 4.81
CA LEU A 415 26.26 -0.70 3.79
C LEU A 415 25.79 -2.04 4.36
N GLY A 416 26.22 -2.38 5.59
CA GLY A 416 25.78 -3.61 6.27
C GLY A 416 24.29 -3.68 6.48
N ILE A 417 23.66 -2.56 6.90
CA ILE A 417 22.20 -2.47 7.04
C ILE A 417 21.50 -2.65 5.71
N TRP A 418 21.99 -2.03 4.63
CA TRP A 418 21.40 -2.14 3.30
C TRP A 418 21.58 -3.53 2.65
N ILE A 419 22.66 -4.25 2.95
CA ILE A 419 22.87 -5.63 2.50
C ILE A 419 21.80 -6.56 3.09
N ALA A 420 21.32 -6.31 4.30
CA ALA A 420 20.32 -7.15 4.94
C ALA A 420 18.94 -7.12 4.24
N PHE A 421 18.56 -6.00 3.60
CA PHE A 421 17.26 -5.89 2.92
C PHE A 421 17.07 -6.89 1.77
N PRO A 422 18.00 -7.02 0.78
CA PRO A 422 17.87 -8.04 -0.27
C PRO A 422 17.69 -9.46 0.28
N PHE A 423 18.41 -9.81 1.35
CA PHE A 423 18.27 -11.13 1.98
C PHE A 423 16.88 -11.33 2.57
N GLY A 424 16.40 -10.41 3.40
CA GLY A 424 15.08 -10.51 4.02
C GLY A 424 13.95 -10.58 2.99
N LEU A 425 13.97 -9.66 2.01
CA LEU A 425 12.94 -9.59 0.96
C LEU A 425 12.94 -10.81 0.04
N THR A 426 14.13 -11.29 -0.36
CA THR A 426 14.25 -12.49 -1.21
C THR A 426 13.76 -13.74 -0.47
N ILE A 427 14.10 -13.89 0.81
CA ILE A 427 13.63 -14.99 1.65
C ILE A 427 12.11 -14.93 1.81
N ALA A 428 11.55 -13.74 2.13
CA ALA A 428 10.10 -13.55 2.20
C ALA A 428 9.43 -13.93 0.89
N GLY A 429 9.95 -13.42 -0.22
CA GLY A 429 9.41 -13.66 -1.56
C GLY A 429 9.43 -15.13 -1.93
N GLU A 430 10.52 -15.83 -1.64
CA GLU A 430 10.63 -17.29 -1.89
C GLU A 430 9.70 -18.10 -1.00
N MET A 431 9.54 -17.73 0.27
CA MET A 431 8.56 -18.37 1.17
C MET A 431 7.14 -18.16 0.66
N TYR A 432 6.79 -16.96 0.19
CA TYR A 432 5.48 -16.67 -0.42
C TYR A 432 5.28 -17.46 -1.72
N ARG A 433 6.28 -17.50 -2.61
CA ARG A 433 6.23 -18.27 -3.87
C ARG A 433 5.99 -19.75 -3.62
N ARG A 434 6.78 -20.37 -2.73
CA ARG A 434 6.61 -21.79 -2.37
C ARG A 434 5.24 -22.07 -1.76
N ARG A 435 4.76 -21.17 -0.93
CA ARG A 435 3.43 -21.30 -0.32
C ARG A 435 2.33 -21.17 -1.36
N PHE A 436 2.44 -20.21 -2.28
CA PHE A 436 1.50 -20.04 -3.37
C PHE A 436 1.39 -21.32 -4.22
N GLU A 437 2.51 -21.89 -4.66
CA GLU A 437 2.54 -23.12 -5.44
C GLU A 437 1.94 -24.31 -4.68
N LYS A 438 2.28 -24.45 -3.41
CA LYS A 438 1.74 -25.52 -2.55
C LYS A 438 0.22 -25.43 -2.40
N GLU A 439 -0.30 -24.26 -2.12
CA GLU A 439 -1.75 -24.06 -1.93
C GLU A 439 -2.51 -24.20 -3.26
N LEU A 440 -1.96 -23.67 -4.35
CA LEU A 440 -2.58 -23.80 -5.67
C LEU A 440 -2.71 -25.27 -6.07
N LYS A 441 -1.64 -26.07 -5.95
CA LYS A 441 -1.67 -27.53 -6.20
C LYS A 441 -2.68 -28.24 -5.31
N LYS A 442 -2.80 -27.86 -4.05
CA LYS A 442 -3.78 -28.44 -3.12
C LYS A 442 -5.21 -28.15 -3.52
N ILE A 443 -5.49 -26.92 -3.96
CA ILE A 443 -6.84 -26.52 -4.43
C ILE A 443 -7.19 -27.27 -5.71
N GLU A 444 -6.25 -27.34 -6.67
CA GLU A 444 -6.38 -28.04 -7.94
C GLU A 444 -6.71 -29.55 -7.73
N LYS A 445 -5.92 -30.22 -6.88
CA LYS A 445 -6.14 -31.64 -6.53
C LYS A 445 -7.50 -31.87 -5.86
N LYS A 446 -7.93 -30.97 -4.97
CA LYS A 446 -9.24 -31.07 -4.31
C LYS A 446 -10.39 -30.98 -5.33
N GLN A 447 -10.26 -30.12 -6.32
CA GLN A 447 -11.28 -29.98 -7.36
C GLN A 447 -11.35 -31.23 -8.26
N ILE A 448 -10.22 -31.76 -8.70
CA ILE A 448 -10.16 -32.98 -9.49
C ILE A 448 -10.87 -34.14 -8.75
N ASN A 449 -10.57 -34.32 -7.46
CA ASN A 449 -11.23 -35.34 -6.65
C ASN A 449 -12.76 -35.11 -6.50
N GLN A 450 -13.22 -33.87 -6.41
CA GLN A 450 -14.65 -33.55 -6.36
C GLN A 450 -15.38 -33.85 -7.67
N VAL A 451 -14.73 -33.61 -8.81
CA VAL A 451 -15.29 -33.91 -10.14
C VAL A 451 -15.36 -35.44 -10.33
N ALA A 452 -14.29 -36.16 -9.96
CA ALA A 452 -14.24 -37.61 -10.04
C ALA A 452 -15.36 -38.29 -9.19
N LEU A 453 -15.59 -37.79 -7.96
CA LEU A 453 -16.63 -38.30 -7.07
C LEU A 453 -18.07 -38.00 -7.60
N LYS A 454 -18.25 -36.88 -8.31
CA LYS A 454 -19.55 -36.57 -8.94
C LYS A 454 -19.81 -37.44 -10.19
N GLY A 455 -18.76 -37.74 -10.98
CA GLY A 455 -18.86 -38.63 -12.15
C GLY A 455 -19.11 -40.10 -11.79
N GLN A 456 -18.77 -40.51 -10.55
CA GLN A 456 -19.07 -41.88 -10.07
C GLN A 456 -20.49 -42.03 -9.52
N LYS A 457 -21.23 -40.92 -9.32
CA LYS A 457 -22.60 -40.92 -8.82
C LYS A 457 -23.67 -40.72 -9.89
N LEU A 458 -23.26 -40.56 -11.14
CA LEU A 458 -24.06 -40.59 -12.35
C LEU A 458 -23.89 -41.93 -13.10
#